data_b7513c0631cd71030020bb7e423a4768
#
_entry.id   b7513c0631cd71030020bb7e423a4768
#
_cell.length_a   1.000
_cell.length_b   1.000
_cell.length_c   1.000
_cell.angle_alpha   90.00
_cell.angle_beta   90.00
_cell.angle_gamma   90.00
#
_symmetry.space_group_name_H-M   'P 1'
#
loop_
_entity.id
_entity.type
_entity.pdbx_description
1 polymer ?
#
loop_
_entity_poly.entity_id
_entity_poly.type
_entity_poly.pdbx_seq_one_letter_code
_entity_poly.pdbx_strand_id
1 'polypeptide(L)'
;MVTPRIEREAESRNYGMYTISPLERGYGSTLGNAIRRVLLSSLEGTAITSIRITDVQHEYSDINGIREDVIQIMLQLKQIRMKMEDVDTARLHLEVRGEGVVTAADIIAPPEVEIVNPDLYLFTSDSSKTKIEVEMTVERGRGYSPANDRSGRLPIGELPVDAIFTPVKRVNWEVGQARVGQSTNYDRLGMEIWTDGTVAPEDAMSTAAGILIEHLRHIAGVTEISLAPVEEEEVIDGRLTSEIYETPIENLDLSVRVFNSLKRAGIITVGEVLELLEKGEDAIMSIRNFGEKSMDELVEKMTEKGYLETDEEEAEDDEEEAEVENDEETDDSAEEE
;
A
#
# COMPACT_ATOMS: atom_id res chain seq x y z
N MET A 1 -5.84 -2.93 26.96
CA MET A 1 -6.75 -2.71 25.81
C MET A 1 -6.93 -4.06 25.13
N VAL A 2 -8.12 -4.48 24.75
CA VAL A 2 -8.30 -5.72 23.99
C VAL A 2 -8.02 -5.42 22.54
N THR A 3 -7.11 -6.15 21.91
CA THR A 3 -6.76 -5.92 20.49
C THR A 3 -7.90 -6.43 19.61
N PRO A 4 -8.48 -5.57 18.74
CA PRO A 4 -9.51 -6.01 17.81
C PRO A 4 -8.93 -6.95 16.75
N ARG A 5 -9.76 -7.90 16.31
CA ARG A 5 -9.44 -8.80 15.20
C ARG A 5 -10.37 -8.50 14.04
N ILE A 6 -9.84 -8.66 12.83
CA ILE A 6 -10.62 -8.54 11.61
C ILE A 6 -10.90 -9.96 11.12
N GLU A 7 -12.17 -10.31 11.04
CA GLU A 7 -12.63 -11.57 10.50
C GLU A 7 -13.31 -11.33 9.16
N ARG A 8 -12.91 -12.08 8.14
CA ARG A 8 -13.50 -12.04 6.81
C ARG A 8 -14.65 -13.04 6.75
N GLU A 9 -15.88 -12.55 6.65
CA GLU A 9 -17.08 -13.42 6.62
C GLU A 9 -17.42 -13.88 5.20
N ALA A 10 -17.28 -12.97 4.21
CA ALA A 10 -17.51 -13.29 2.82
C ALA A 10 -16.62 -12.42 1.92
N GLU A 11 -16.18 -13.00 0.81
CA GLU A 11 -15.36 -12.30 -0.17
C GLU A 11 -15.66 -12.80 -1.59
N SER A 12 -15.72 -11.86 -2.53
CA SER A 12 -15.67 -12.11 -3.97
C SER A 12 -14.83 -11.01 -4.62
N ARG A 13 -14.57 -11.11 -5.91
CA ARG A 13 -13.75 -10.14 -6.64
C ARG A 13 -14.16 -8.67 -6.37
N ASN A 14 -15.45 -8.40 -6.21
CA ASN A 14 -16.00 -7.05 -6.12
C ASN A 14 -16.81 -6.79 -4.85
N TYR A 15 -16.78 -7.71 -3.89
CA TYR A 15 -17.53 -7.63 -2.64
C TYR A 15 -16.77 -8.25 -1.50
N GLY A 16 -16.70 -7.56 -0.37
CA GLY A 16 -16.15 -8.08 0.87
C GLY A 16 -17.03 -7.73 2.06
N MET A 17 -17.16 -8.69 2.98
CA MET A 17 -17.82 -8.53 4.27
C MET A 17 -16.83 -8.84 5.39
N TYR A 18 -16.59 -7.84 6.24
CA TYR A 18 -15.60 -7.88 7.31
C TYR A 18 -16.25 -7.60 8.66
N THR A 19 -15.88 -8.38 9.66
CA THR A 19 -16.27 -8.14 11.05
C THR A 19 -15.05 -7.77 11.88
N ILE A 20 -15.09 -6.59 12.50
CA ILE A 20 -14.03 -6.04 13.37
C ILE A 20 -14.52 -6.10 14.81
N SER A 21 -13.90 -6.92 15.64
CA SER A 21 -14.35 -7.20 17.00
C SER A 21 -13.19 -7.74 17.86
N PRO A 22 -13.16 -7.46 19.19
CA PRO A 22 -14.01 -6.53 19.93
C PRO A 22 -13.49 -5.10 19.88
N LEU A 23 -14.39 -4.13 19.77
CA LEU A 23 -14.09 -2.70 19.86
C LEU A 23 -14.61 -2.14 21.18
N GLU A 24 -13.97 -1.11 21.72
CA GLU A 24 -14.50 -0.39 22.87
C GLU A 24 -15.82 0.28 22.52
N ARG A 25 -16.69 0.46 23.51
CA ARG A 25 -18.02 1.00 23.33
C ARG A 25 -18.00 2.36 22.62
N GLY A 26 -18.75 2.49 21.54
CA GLY A 26 -18.88 3.71 20.73
C GLY A 26 -17.88 3.76 19.55
N TYR A 27 -16.77 2.99 19.61
CA TYR A 27 -15.79 2.98 18.52
C TYR A 27 -16.31 2.32 17.25
N GLY A 28 -17.27 1.38 17.35
CA GLY A 28 -17.91 0.79 16.17
C GLY A 28 -18.51 1.85 15.25
N SER A 29 -19.29 2.79 15.78
CA SER A 29 -19.89 3.88 14.98
C SER A 29 -18.85 4.89 14.50
N THR A 30 -17.86 5.23 15.33
CA THR A 30 -16.80 6.18 14.95
C THR A 30 -15.97 5.67 13.80
N LEU A 31 -15.45 4.44 13.90
CA LEU A 31 -14.62 3.82 12.87
C LEU A 31 -15.44 3.49 11.61
N GLY A 32 -16.64 2.91 11.77
CA GLY A 32 -17.49 2.55 10.64
C GLY A 32 -17.85 3.76 9.77
N ASN A 33 -18.24 4.89 10.39
CA ASN A 33 -18.53 6.11 9.65
C ASN A 33 -17.26 6.74 9.03
N ALA A 34 -16.15 6.78 9.77
CA ALA A 34 -14.90 7.36 9.27
C ALA A 34 -14.38 6.58 8.06
N ILE A 35 -14.25 5.26 8.17
CA ILE A 35 -13.77 4.39 7.10
C ILE A 35 -14.72 4.46 5.88
N ARG A 36 -16.04 4.41 6.09
CA ARG A 36 -17.01 4.56 5.00
C ARG A 36 -16.80 5.86 4.23
N ARG A 37 -16.61 6.98 4.92
CA ARG A 37 -16.42 8.28 4.26
C ARG A 37 -15.15 8.30 3.42
N VAL A 38 -14.05 7.80 3.94
CA VAL A 38 -12.77 7.75 3.22
C VAL A 38 -12.85 6.80 2.02
N LEU A 39 -13.46 5.62 2.19
CA LEU A 39 -13.68 4.67 1.10
C LEU A 39 -14.43 5.28 -0.11
N LEU A 40 -15.42 6.13 0.16
CA LEU A 40 -16.25 6.73 -0.89
C LEU A 40 -15.69 8.01 -1.51
N SER A 41 -14.74 8.69 -0.86
CA SER A 41 -14.29 10.03 -1.28
C SER A 41 -12.79 10.16 -1.55
N SER A 42 -11.96 9.33 -0.92
CA SER A 42 -10.53 9.64 -0.84
C SER A 42 -9.62 8.61 -1.53
N LEU A 43 -10.17 7.45 -1.90
CA LEU A 43 -9.41 6.46 -2.68
C LEU A 43 -9.16 6.96 -4.10
N GLU A 44 -7.95 6.68 -4.57
CA GLU A 44 -7.55 6.96 -5.94
C GLU A 44 -8.14 5.94 -6.91
N GLY A 45 -8.41 6.39 -8.11
CA GLY A 45 -8.83 5.55 -9.21
C GLY A 45 -8.55 6.22 -10.54
N THR A 46 -8.93 5.55 -11.62
CA THR A 46 -8.63 5.96 -12.98
C THR A 46 -9.92 6.15 -13.76
N ALA A 47 -10.05 7.24 -14.49
CA ALA A 47 -11.22 7.52 -15.30
C ALA A 47 -10.87 8.30 -16.57
N ILE A 48 -11.74 8.19 -17.58
CA ILE A 48 -11.66 9.00 -18.81
C ILE A 48 -12.12 10.42 -18.47
N THR A 49 -11.28 11.41 -18.76
CA THR A 49 -11.52 12.83 -18.48
C THR A 49 -11.91 13.62 -19.72
N SER A 50 -11.43 13.23 -20.90
CA SER A 50 -11.80 13.83 -22.17
C SER A 50 -11.77 12.81 -23.31
N ILE A 51 -12.52 13.08 -24.36
CA ILE A 51 -12.54 12.29 -25.59
C ILE A 51 -12.47 13.17 -26.81
N ARG A 52 -11.87 12.68 -27.87
CA ARG A 52 -11.91 13.26 -29.20
C ARG A 52 -12.39 12.24 -30.19
N ILE A 53 -13.44 12.54 -30.94
CA ILE A 53 -14.00 11.68 -31.98
C ILE A 53 -13.81 12.38 -33.32
N THR A 54 -13.36 11.65 -34.33
CA THR A 54 -13.19 12.18 -35.68
C THR A 54 -14.51 12.77 -36.21
N ASP A 55 -14.47 13.96 -36.79
CA ASP A 55 -15.60 14.68 -37.37
C ASP A 55 -16.70 15.11 -36.38
N VAL A 56 -16.45 15.03 -35.05
CA VAL A 56 -17.36 15.49 -34.00
C VAL A 56 -16.81 16.76 -33.35
N GLN A 57 -17.66 17.79 -33.23
CA GLN A 57 -17.29 19.07 -32.62
C GLN A 57 -18.02 19.35 -31.29
N HIS A 58 -19.14 18.68 -31.04
CA HIS A 58 -19.93 18.84 -29.81
C HIS A 58 -20.68 17.54 -29.46
N GLU A 59 -21.05 17.41 -28.20
CA GLU A 59 -21.67 16.21 -27.63
C GLU A 59 -23.07 15.87 -28.21
N TYR A 60 -23.76 16.83 -28.81
CA TYR A 60 -25.10 16.66 -29.39
C TYR A 60 -25.05 16.29 -30.88
N SER A 61 -23.96 15.74 -31.35
CA SER A 61 -23.78 15.31 -32.74
C SER A 61 -24.16 13.86 -32.91
N ASP A 62 -24.67 13.55 -34.10
CA ASP A 62 -24.81 12.19 -34.61
C ASP A 62 -23.60 11.81 -35.45
N ILE A 63 -23.24 10.53 -35.41
CA ILE A 63 -22.09 10.00 -36.16
C ILE A 63 -22.64 9.14 -37.30
N ASN A 64 -22.31 9.49 -38.55
CA ASN A 64 -22.79 8.77 -39.71
C ASN A 64 -22.33 7.30 -39.70
N GLY A 65 -23.28 6.36 -39.72
CA GLY A 65 -23.01 4.93 -39.72
C GLY A 65 -22.82 4.31 -38.35
N ILE A 66 -23.09 5.07 -37.28
CA ILE A 66 -23.22 4.57 -35.93
C ILE A 66 -24.65 4.72 -35.46
N ARG A 67 -25.12 3.73 -34.69
CA ARG A 67 -26.49 3.69 -34.17
C ARG A 67 -26.68 4.65 -32.99
N GLU A 68 -25.68 4.75 -32.11
CA GLU A 68 -25.70 5.56 -30.92
C GLU A 68 -25.25 6.99 -31.20
N ASP A 69 -25.85 7.96 -30.52
CA ASP A 69 -25.38 9.34 -30.52
C ASP A 69 -24.11 9.50 -29.62
N VAL A 70 -23.42 10.63 -29.76
CA VAL A 70 -22.19 10.92 -29.01
C VAL A 70 -22.41 10.89 -27.52
N ILE A 71 -23.56 11.35 -27.00
CA ILE A 71 -23.87 11.31 -25.57
C ILE A 71 -23.97 9.89 -25.08
N GLN A 72 -24.62 9.00 -25.82
CA GLN A 72 -24.74 7.59 -25.45
C GLN A 72 -23.37 6.91 -25.42
N ILE A 73 -22.53 7.19 -26.42
CA ILE A 73 -21.14 6.70 -26.43
C ILE A 73 -20.38 7.20 -25.21
N MET A 74 -20.46 8.48 -24.88
CA MET A 74 -19.83 9.06 -23.69
C MET A 74 -20.29 8.38 -22.39
N LEU A 75 -21.59 8.07 -22.27
CA LEU A 75 -22.14 7.37 -21.11
C LEU A 75 -21.64 5.92 -21.00
N GLN A 76 -21.37 5.25 -22.11
CA GLN A 76 -20.76 3.92 -22.11
C GLN A 76 -19.26 4.01 -21.75
N LEU A 77 -18.53 4.95 -22.32
CA LEU A 77 -17.11 5.16 -22.01
C LEU A 77 -16.85 5.45 -20.53
N LYS A 78 -17.76 6.17 -19.85
CA LYS A 78 -17.71 6.39 -18.38
C LYS A 78 -17.81 5.09 -17.57
N GLN A 79 -18.28 3.99 -18.14
CA GLN A 79 -18.41 2.71 -17.44
C GLN A 79 -17.19 1.81 -17.60
N ILE A 80 -16.21 2.20 -18.41
CA ILE A 80 -14.96 1.48 -18.54
C ILE A 80 -14.21 1.52 -17.22
N ARG A 81 -13.73 0.36 -16.75
CA ARG A 81 -12.94 0.19 -15.54
C ARG A 81 -11.51 -0.08 -15.93
N MET A 82 -10.62 0.74 -15.40
CA MET A 82 -9.20 0.72 -15.76
C MET A 82 -8.34 0.77 -14.51
N LYS A 83 -7.19 0.10 -14.59
CA LYS A 83 -6.08 0.30 -13.67
C LYS A 83 -4.98 1.01 -14.42
N MET A 84 -4.26 1.89 -13.75
CA MET A 84 -3.13 2.61 -14.29
C MET A 84 -1.99 2.57 -13.31
N GLU A 85 -0.82 2.10 -13.76
CA GLU A 85 0.38 1.95 -12.96
C GLU A 85 1.41 3.00 -13.39
N ASP A 86 2.17 3.52 -12.46
CA ASP A 86 3.34 4.40 -12.61
C ASP A 86 3.17 5.72 -13.41
N VAL A 87 1.96 6.01 -13.91
CA VAL A 87 1.68 7.24 -14.66
C VAL A 87 0.41 7.93 -14.14
N ASP A 88 0.34 9.26 -14.26
CA ASP A 88 -0.82 10.06 -13.85
C ASP A 88 -1.79 10.31 -15.00
N THR A 89 -1.31 10.25 -16.24
CA THR A 89 -2.10 10.52 -17.45
C THR A 89 -1.68 9.58 -18.56
N ALA A 90 -2.66 8.99 -19.24
CA ALA A 90 -2.43 8.12 -20.40
C ALA A 90 -3.42 8.44 -21.54
N ARG A 91 -3.11 7.99 -22.75
CA ARG A 91 -4.00 8.12 -23.90
C ARG A 91 -4.37 6.75 -24.43
N LEU A 92 -5.67 6.52 -24.57
CA LEU A 92 -6.22 5.36 -25.23
C LEU A 92 -6.65 5.71 -26.63
N HIS A 93 -6.59 4.74 -27.53
CA HIS A 93 -7.00 4.89 -28.93
C HIS A 93 -7.95 3.78 -29.33
N LEU A 94 -9.03 4.13 -30.02
CA LEU A 94 -10.00 3.18 -30.57
C LEU A 94 -10.19 3.49 -32.05
N GLU A 95 -9.85 2.54 -32.90
CA GLU A 95 -10.09 2.62 -34.34
C GLU A 95 -11.12 1.55 -34.77
N VAL A 96 -12.24 2.00 -35.33
CA VAL A 96 -13.29 1.12 -35.82
C VAL A 96 -13.42 1.25 -37.32
N ARG A 97 -13.38 0.11 -38.03
CA ARG A 97 -13.56 0.02 -39.47
C ARG A 97 -14.59 -1.03 -39.80
N GLY A 98 -15.63 -0.61 -40.53
CA GLY A 98 -16.67 -1.51 -41.05
C GLY A 98 -17.82 -1.66 -40.08
N GLU A 99 -18.65 -2.70 -40.32
CA GLU A 99 -19.89 -3.00 -39.59
C GLU A 99 -19.57 -3.97 -38.44
N GLY A 100 -20.13 -3.71 -37.25
CA GLY A 100 -19.99 -4.60 -36.10
C GLY A 100 -20.31 -3.93 -34.76
N VAL A 101 -20.32 -4.77 -33.73
CA VAL A 101 -20.44 -4.34 -32.33
C VAL A 101 -19.05 -3.99 -31.82
N VAL A 102 -18.92 -2.85 -31.18
CA VAL A 102 -17.68 -2.36 -30.60
C VAL A 102 -17.75 -2.50 -29.09
N THR A 103 -16.71 -3.07 -28.50
CA THR A 103 -16.57 -3.32 -27.08
C THR A 103 -15.32 -2.65 -26.53
N ALA A 104 -15.15 -2.65 -25.20
CA ALA A 104 -13.95 -2.11 -24.58
C ALA A 104 -12.69 -2.92 -24.91
N ALA A 105 -12.82 -4.18 -25.38
CA ALA A 105 -11.69 -4.99 -25.85
C ALA A 105 -11.06 -4.45 -27.14
N ASP A 106 -11.78 -3.65 -27.93
CA ASP A 106 -11.29 -3.07 -29.18
C ASP A 106 -10.42 -1.82 -28.96
N ILE A 107 -10.34 -1.36 -27.70
CA ILE A 107 -9.53 -0.19 -27.31
C ILE A 107 -8.07 -0.59 -27.24
N ILE A 108 -7.23 0.16 -27.93
CA ILE A 108 -5.77 0.04 -27.86
C ILE A 108 -5.29 0.88 -26.68
N ALA A 109 -4.88 0.18 -25.61
CA ALA A 109 -4.32 0.78 -24.41
C ALA A 109 -2.79 0.67 -24.40
N PRO A 110 -2.06 1.65 -23.87
CA PRO A 110 -0.65 1.53 -23.60
C PRO A 110 -0.40 0.51 -22.46
N PRO A 111 0.82 -0.03 -22.32
CA PRO A 111 1.11 -1.07 -21.33
C PRO A 111 0.81 -0.69 -19.89
N GLU A 112 0.86 0.60 -19.57
CA GLU A 112 0.59 1.14 -18.24
C GLU A 112 -0.92 1.15 -17.87
N VAL A 113 -1.82 0.82 -18.81
CA VAL A 113 -3.26 0.84 -18.61
C VAL A 113 -3.88 -0.51 -18.89
N GLU A 114 -4.47 -1.13 -17.86
CA GLU A 114 -5.23 -2.37 -17.96
C GLU A 114 -6.75 -2.09 -17.95
N ILE A 115 -7.48 -2.64 -18.92
CA ILE A 115 -8.96 -2.57 -18.96
C ILE A 115 -9.52 -3.79 -18.24
N VAL A 116 -10.24 -3.57 -17.14
CA VAL A 116 -10.77 -4.63 -16.26
C VAL A 116 -12.06 -5.26 -16.78
N ASN A 117 -12.83 -4.53 -17.60
CA ASN A 117 -14.11 -4.97 -18.15
C ASN A 117 -14.14 -4.92 -19.70
N PRO A 118 -13.33 -5.75 -20.40
CA PRO A 118 -13.22 -5.72 -21.86
C PRO A 118 -14.52 -6.03 -22.59
N ASP A 119 -15.43 -6.78 -21.98
CA ASP A 119 -16.72 -7.17 -22.58
C ASP A 119 -17.76 -6.04 -22.58
N LEU A 120 -17.43 -4.86 -22.06
CA LEU A 120 -18.36 -3.74 -22.01
C LEU A 120 -18.72 -3.28 -23.41
N TYR A 121 -20.02 -3.27 -23.72
CA TYR A 121 -20.54 -2.71 -24.96
C TYR A 121 -20.36 -1.20 -25.01
N LEU A 122 -19.88 -0.68 -26.13
CA LEU A 122 -19.68 0.75 -26.35
C LEU A 122 -20.70 1.32 -27.34
N PHE A 123 -20.70 0.81 -28.56
CA PHE A 123 -21.61 1.23 -29.62
C PHE A 123 -21.64 0.20 -30.78
N THR A 124 -22.56 0.40 -31.75
CA THR A 124 -22.67 -0.45 -32.93
C THR A 124 -22.44 0.38 -34.20
N SER A 125 -21.57 -0.10 -35.06
CA SER A 125 -21.40 0.41 -36.43
C SER A 125 -22.32 -0.34 -37.37
N ASP A 126 -23.20 0.36 -38.05
CA ASP A 126 -24.22 -0.20 -39.00
C ASP A 126 -23.77 -0.08 -40.45
N SER A 127 -22.57 0.42 -40.75
CA SER A 127 -22.10 0.62 -42.14
C SER A 127 -20.68 0.06 -42.35
N SER A 128 -20.54 -0.72 -43.44
CA SER A 128 -19.27 -1.26 -43.87
C SER A 128 -18.26 -0.19 -44.33
N LYS A 129 -18.68 1.06 -44.53
CA LYS A 129 -17.84 2.19 -44.94
C LYS A 129 -17.44 3.07 -43.78
N THR A 130 -17.95 2.80 -42.60
CA THR A 130 -17.64 3.60 -41.40
C THR A 130 -16.17 3.46 -41.04
N LYS A 131 -15.52 4.59 -40.82
CA LYS A 131 -14.19 4.70 -40.25
C LYS A 131 -14.24 5.75 -39.14
N ILE A 132 -14.02 5.35 -37.92
CA ILE A 132 -14.04 6.23 -36.75
C ILE A 132 -12.79 6.00 -35.94
N GLU A 133 -12.22 7.10 -35.52
CA GLU A 133 -11.12 7.14 -34.57
C GLU A 133 -11.57 7.91 -33.33
N VAL A 134 -11.40 7.28 -32.15
CA VAL A 134 -11.69 7.86 -30.84
C VAL A 134 -10.41 7.88 -30.03
N GLU A 135 -9.96 9.06 -29.67
CA GLU A 135 -8.89 9.26 -28.71
C GLU A 135 -9.50 9.58 -27.33
N MET A 136 -9.01 8.96 -26.29
CA MET A 136 -9.50 9.14 -24.93
C MET A 136 -8.33 9.49 -24.02
N THR A 137 -8.46 10.57 -23.25
CA THR A 137 -7.50 10.91 -22.20
C THR A 137 -7.97 10.29 -20.90
N VAL A 138 -7.09 9.58 -20.26
CA VAL A 138 -7.32 8.89 -18.97
C VAL A 138 -6.42 9.54 -17.93
N GLU A 139 -6.97 9.83 -16.77
CA GLU A 139 -6.23 10.45 -15.66
C GLU A 139 -6.48 9.69 -14.37
N ARG A 140 -5.52 9.80 -13.44
CA ARG A 140 -5.65 9.35 -12.05
C ARG A 140 -6.25 10.49 -11.23
N GLY A 141 -7.17 10.15 -10.33
CA GLY A 141 -7.80 11.15 -9.48
C GLY A 141 -8.57 10.53 -8.32
N ARG A 142 -9.30 11.37 -7.58
CA ARG A 142 -10.07 10.96 -6.40
C ARG A 142 -11.51 11.45 -6.50
N GLY A 143 -12.44 10.63 -6.02
CA GLY A 143 -13.84 10.98 -5.91
C GLY A 143 -14.52 11.22 -7.26
N TYR A 144 -15.28 12.31 -7.40
CA TYR A 144 -16.00 12.71 -8.60
C TYR A 144 -15.55 14.10 -9.06
N SER A 145 -15.18 14.21 -10.32
CA SER A 145 -14.78 15.46 -10.95
C SER A 145 -15.70 15.78 -12.15
N PRO A 146 -16.63 16.72 -12.00
CA PRO A 146 -17.46 17.15 -13.11
C PRO A 146 -16.64 17.87 -14.18
N ALA A 147 -17.02 17.69 -15.42
CA ALA A 147 -16.35 18.29 -16.58
C ALA A 147 -16.23 19.83 -16.48
N ASN A 148 -17.25 20.47 -15.93
CA ASN A 148 -17.32 21.94 -15.82
C ASN A 148 -16.39 22.53 -14.74
N ASP A 149 -16.00 21.74 -13.75
CA ASP A 149 -15.15 22.20 -12.64
C ASP A 149 -13.65 22.09 -12.98
N ARG A 150 -13.31 21.34 -14.03
CA ARG A 150 -11.93 21.22 -14.50
C ARG A 150 -11.52 22.47 -15.26
N SER A 151 -10.68 23.28 -14.61
CA SER A 151 -10.13 24.51 -15.16
C SER A 151 -9.04 24.22 -16.20
N GLY A 152 -9.43 24.22 -17.46
CA GLY A 152 -8.52 24.10 -18.60
C GLY A 152 -9.29 24.29 -19.89
N ARG A 153 -8.73 25.04 -20.86
CA ARG A 153 -9.27 25.04 -22.22
C ARG A 153 -8.80 23.78 -22.91
N LEU A 154 -9.71 22.85 -23.12
CA LEU A 154 -9.45 21.71 -23.97
C LEU A 154 -9.17 22.16 -25.42
N PRO A 155 -8.34 21.44 -26.16
CA PRO A 155 -8.15 21.65 -27.59
C PRO A 155 -9.50 21.61 -28.34
N ILE A 156 -9.57 22.28 -29.48
CA ILE A 156 -10.78 22.30 -30.31
C ILE A 156 -11.10 20.88 -30.77
N GLY A 157 -12.35 20.42 -30.57
CA GLY A 157 -12.80 19.07 -30.92
C GLY A 157 -12.58 18.02 -29.82
N GLU A 158 -12.05 18.40 -28.67
CA GLU A 158 -11.98 17.55 -27.49
C GLU A 158 -13.17 17.82 -26.58
N LEU A 159 -13.92 16.77 -26.26
CA LEU A 159 -15.14 16.81 -25.46
C LEU A 159 -14.82 16.42 -24.02
N PRO A 160 -15.14 17.26 -23.04
CA PRO A 160 -14.93 16.91 -21.63
C PRO A 160 -15.92 15.86 -21.15
N VAL A 161 -15.45 14.91 -20.36
CA VAL A 161 -16.26 13.84 -19.76
C VAL A 161 -16.20 13.94 -18.26
N ASP A 162 -17.35 13.88 -17.55
CA ASP A 162 -17.32 13.79 -16.09
C ASP A 162 -16.61 12.52 -15.63
N ALA A 163 -15.66 12.65 -14.76
CA ALA A 163 -14.83 11.54 -14.28
C ALA A 163 -15.31 11.04 -12.91
N ILE A 164 -15.55 9.73 -12.81
CA ILE A 164 -15.83 9.04 -11.56
C ILE A 164 -14.60 8.20 -11.24
N PHE A 165 -13.72 8.73 -10.40
CA PHE A 165 -12.46 8.07 -10.04
C PHE A 165 -12.63 7.02 -8.95
N THR A 166 -13.62 7.17 -8.04
CA THR A 166 -13.78 6.28 -6.89
C THR A 166 -13.97 4.81 -7.31
N PRO A 167 -13.11 3.89 -6.86
CA PRO A 167 -13.25 2.46 -7.14
C PRO A 167 -14.33 1.79 -6.29
N VAL A 168 -14.78 2.44 -5.22
CA VAL A 168 -15.78 1.91 -4.30
C VAL A 168 -17.16 2.42 -4.66
N LYS A 169 -18.06 1.51 -4.99
CA LYS A 169 -19.46 1.82 -5.40
C LYS A 169 -20.40 2.01 -4.22
N ARG A 170 -20.23 1.18 -3.19
CA ARG A 170 -21.12 1.15 -2.03
C ARG A 170 -20.40 0.66 -0.80
N VAL A 171 -20.71 1.25 0.35
CA VAL A 171 -20.27 0.80 1.65
C VAL A 171 -21.46 0.80 2.61
N ASN A 172 -21.70 -0.33 3.25
CA ASN A 172 -22.62 -0.49 4.36
C ASN A 172 -21.82 -0.80 5.62
N TRP A 173 -22.33 -0.38 6.76
CA TRP A 173 -21.77 -0.79 8.04
C TRP A 173 -22.89 -0.90 9.09
N GLU A 174 -22.69 -1.80 10.05
CA GLU A 174 -23.58 -2.00 11.18
C GLU A 174 -22.77 -2.23 12.45
N VAL A 175 -23.34 -1.84 13.59
CA VAL A 175 -22.73 -2.07 14.91
C VAL A 175 -23.61 -3.02 15.71
N GLY A 176 -23.03 -4.16 16.07
CA GLY A 176 -23.59 -5.11 17.00
C GLY A 176 -22.87 -5.08 18.33
N GLN A 177 -23.31 -5.92 19.25
CA GLN A 177 -22.64 -6.14 20.54
C GLN A 177 -21.66 -7.29 20.46
N ALA A 178 -20.51 -7.16 21.12
CA ALA A 178 -19.55 -8.23 21.32
C ALA A 178 -19.40 -8.56 22.80
N ARG A 179 -19.06 -9.82 23.10
CA ARG A 179 -18.80 -10.30 24.45
C ARG A 179 -17.34 -10.72 24.59
N VAL A 180 -16.66 -10.19 25.60
CA VAL A 180 -15.31 -10.60 25.97
C VAL A 180 -15.34 -11.10 27.42
N GLY A 181 -15.24 -12.40 27.59
CA GLY A 181 -15.36 -13.04 28.90
C GLY A 181 -16.72 -12.78 29.54
N GLN A 182 -16.74 -12.08 30.68
CA GLN A 182 -17.96 -11.71 31.41
C GLN A 182 -18.52 -10.33 30.96
N SER A 183 -17.76 -9.54 30.22
CA SER A 183 -18.17 -8.20 29.75
C SER A 183 -18.89 -8.26 28.42
N THR A 184 -20.07 -7.62 28.36
CA THR A 184 -20.91 -7.49 27.15
C THR A 184 -20.89 -6.08 26.55
N ASN A 185 -19.97 -5.20 27.02
CA ASN A 185 -19.94 -3.78 26.69
C ASN A 185 -19.00 -3.46 25.52
N TYR A 186 -18.73 -4.40 24.66
CA TYR A 186 -17.90 -4.20 23.47
C TYR A 186 -18.77 -4.10 22.22
N ASP A 187 -18.30 -3.31 21.25
CA ASP A 187 -18.90 -3.20 19.94
C ASP A 187 -18.32 -4.25 18.97
N ARG A 188 -19.16 -4.69 18.05
CA ARG A 188 -18.79 -5.47 16.86
C ARG A 188 -19.18 -4.65 15.64
N LEU A 189 -18.21 -4.25 14.84
CA LEU A 189 -18.43 -3.53 13.60
C LEU A 189 -18.44 -4.50 12.43
N GLY A 190 -19.59 -4.62 11.74
CA GLY A 190 -19.71 -5.29 10.45
C GLY A 190 -19.58 -4.25 9.33
N MET A 191 -18.77 -4.53 8.31
CA MET A 191 -18.59 -3.67 7.13
C MET A 191 -18.75 -4.47 5.85
N GLU A 192 -19.59 -3.98 4.96
CA GLU A 192 -19.77 -4.50 3.61
C GLU A 192 -19.27 -3.48 2.60
N ILE A 193 -18.37 -3.92 1.70
CA ILE A 193 -17.71 -3.06 0.71
C ILE A 193 -17.96 -3.64 -0.68
N TRP A 194 -18.50 -2.83 -1.58
CA TRP A 194 -18.66 -3.15 -3.00
C TRP A 194 -17.72 -2.28 -3.82
N THR A 195 -16.81 -2.92 -4.55
CA THR A 195 -15.88 -2.26 -5.47
C THR A 195 -16.35 -2.41 -6.91
N ASP A 196 -15.65 -1.79 -7.81
CA ASP A 196 -15.88 -1.92 -9.25
C ASP A 196 -15.01 -3.01 -9.90
N GLY A 197 -14.11 -3.63 -9.13
CA GLY A 197 -13.19 -4.69 -9.55
C GLY A 197 -11.79 -4.22 -9.92
N THR A 198 -11.53 -2.90 -9.87
CA THR A 198 -10.17 -2.35 -10.04
C THR A 198 -9.33 -2.54 -8.78
N VAL A 199 -9.96 -2.49 -7.61
CA VAL A 199 -9.31 -2.68 -6.30
C VAL A 199 -10.05 -3.77 -5.53
N ALA A 200 -9.33 -4.65 -4.84
CA ALA A 200 -9.96 -5.64 -3.96
C ALA A 200 -10.56 -4.93 -2.72
N PRO A 201 -11.69 -5.43 -2.18
CA PRO A 201 -12.34 -4.81 -1.02
C PRO A 201 -11.43 -4.71 0.22
N GLU A 202 -10.53 -5.68 0.43
CA GLU A 202 -9.55 -5.69 1.51
C GLU A 202 -8.51 -4.59 1.36
N ASP A 203 -7.93 -4.46 0.16
CA ASP A 203 -6.96 -3.42 -0.15
C ASP A 203 -7.57 -2.02 -0.03
N ALA A 204 -8.83 -1.86 -0.49
CA ALA A 204 -9.57 -0.63 -0.35
C ALA A 204 -9.75 -0.23 1.13
N MET A 205 -10.09 -1.21 1.99
CA MET A 205 -10.26 -0.97 3.43
C MET A 205 -8.93 -0.62 4.11
N SER A 206 -7.86 -1.34 3.77
CA SER A 206 -6.51 -1.09 4.28
C SER A 206 -6.02 0.31 3.88
N THR A 207 -6.15 0.67 2.60
CA THR A 207 -5.78 2.00 2.09
C THR A 207 -6.59 3.11 2.77
N ALA A 208 -7.90 2.91 2.96
CA ALA A 208 -8.75 3.87 3.66
C ALA A 208 -8.34 4.07 5.12
N ALA A 209 -7.96 2.99 5.81
CA ALA A 209 -7.42 3.05 7.17
C ALA A 209 -6.07 3.79 7.21
N GLY A 210 -5.18 3.52 6.26
CA GLY A 210 -3.90 4.21 6.11
C GLY A 210 -4.07 5.73 5.96
N ILE A 211 -4.98 6.18 5.09
CA ILE A 211 -5.30 7.61 4.91
C ILE A 211 -5.78 8.25 6.24
N LEU A 212 -6.63 7.54 7.00
CA LEU A 212 -7.08 8.03 8.30
C LEU A 212 -5.94 8.14 9.31
N ILE A 213 -5.06 7.16 9.35
CA ILE A 213 -3.88 7.15 10.23
C ILE A 213 -2.99 8.35 9.90
N GLU A 214 -2.72 8.62 8.63
CA GLU A 214 -1.89 9.75 8.19
C GLU A 214 -2.47 11.09 8.69
N HIS A 215 -3.77 11.33 8.46
CA HIS A 215 -4.42 12.54 8.94
C HIS A 215 -4.44 12.65 10.48
N LEU A 216 -4.65 11.54 11.18
CA LEU A 216 -4.65 11.52 12.65
C LEU A 216 -3.26 11.75 13.23
N ARG A 217 -2.18 11.34 12.55
CA ARG A 217 -0.80 11.65 12.94
C ARG A 217 -0.59 13.16 13.06
N HIS A 218 -1.00 13.92 12.05
CA HIS A 218 -0.87 15.38 12.09
C HIS A 218 -1.64 16.02 13.24
N ILE A 219 -2.86 15.53 13.53
CA ILE A 219 -3.69 16.03 14.64
C ILE A 219 -3.06 15.65 15.98
N ALA A 220 -2.50 14.46 16.11
CA ALA A 220 -1.86 14.02 17.35
C ALA A 220 -0.54 14.75 17.65
N GLY A 221 0.02 15.50 16.69
CA GLY A 221 1.32 16.16 16.82
C GLY A 221 2.50 15.18 16.94
N VAL A 222 2.29 13.94 16.51
CA VAL A 222 3.32 12.89 16.56
C VAL A 222 4.23 13.06 15.34
N THR A 223 5.54 13.21 15.58
CA THR A 223 6.55 13.22 14.52
C THR A 223 6.75 11.81 13.96
N GLU A 224 7.22 11.71 12.71
CA GLU A 224 7.40 10.46 11.94
C GLU A 224 8.14 9.35 12.72
N ILE A 225 9.03 9.71 13.62
CA ILE A 225 9.80 8.78 14.47
C ILE A 225 8.92 7.95 15.41
N SER A 226 7.76 8.47 15.83
CA SER A 226 6.92 7.83 16.86
C SER A 226 5.88 6.86 16.31
N LEU A 227 5.64 6.86 15.01
CA LEU A 227 4.67 6.02 14.31
C LEU A 227 5.26 5.43 13.00
N ALA A 228 6.59 5.34 12.90
CA ALA A 228 7.15 4.40 11.94
C ALA A 228 6.35 3.09 12.11
N PRO A 229 5.85 2.45 11.03
CA PRO A 229 5.47 1.07 11.15
C PRO A 229 6.63 0.44 11.89
N VAL A 230 6.37 -0.35 12.92
CA VAL A 230 7.29 -1.40 13.27
C VAL A 230 7.43 -2.10 11.93
N GLU A 231 8.50 -1.83 11.18
CA GLU A 231 8.93 -2.71 10.12
C GLU A 231 8.82 -4.04 10.82
N GLU A 232 8.00 -4.94 10.30
CA GLU A 232 8.11 -6.33 10.62
C GLU A 232 9.53 -6.66 10.15
N GLU A 233 10.51 -6.36 11.02
CA GLU A 233 11.78 -7.02 10.99
C GLU A 233 11.38 -8.47 10.87
N GLU A 234 11.75 -9.07 9.77
CA GLU A 234 11.53 -10.47 9.49
C GLU A 234 11.75 -11.20 10.79
N VAL A 235 10.69 -11.87 11.30
CA VAL A 235 10.70 -12.57 12.58
C VAL A 235 11.66 -13.74 12.44
N ILE A 236 12.94 -13.42 12.43
CA ILE A 236 13.98 -14.33 12.84
C ILE A 236 13.99 -14.20 14.36
N ASP A 237 13.06 -14.97 14.93
CA ASP A 237 13.07 -15.37 16.33
C ASP A 237 13.07 -14.24 17.40
N GLY A 238 12.08 -13.32 17.31
CA GLY A 238 11.86 -12.24 18.28
C GLY A 238 11.55 -12.69 19.72
N ARG A 239 11.59 -13.99 20.01
CA ARG A 239 11.64 -14.53 21.38
C ARG A 239 13.06 -14.57 21.91
N LEU A 240 14.07 -14.82 21.06
CA LEU A 240 15.47 -14.88 21.47
C LEU A 240 16.03 -13.49 21.84
N THR A 241 15.66 -12.45 21.10
CA THR A 241 16.14 -11.08 21.38
C THR A 241 15.61 -10.54 22.72
N SER A 242 14.34 -10.74 23.05
CA SER A 242 13.77 -10.27 24.32
C SER A 242 14.35 -11.01 25.53
N GLU A 243 14.57 -12.31 25.42
CA GLU A 243 15.17 -13.12 26.50
C GLU A 243 16.66 -12.81 26.71
N ILE A 244 17.39 -12.48 25.65
CA ILE A 244 18.80 -12.06 25.70
C ILE A 244 18.92 -10.70 26.39
N TYR A 245 18.07 -9.72 26.05
CA TYR A 245 18.09 -8.38 26.66
C TYR A 245 17.78 -8.41 28.16
N GLU A 246 16.93 -9.29 28.63
CA GLU A 246 16.58 -9.45 30.06
C GLU A 246 17.54 -10.39 30.82
N THR A 247 18.49 -11.04 30.12
CA THR A 247 19.43 -11.98 30.73
C THR A 247 20.37 -11.25 31.73
N PRO A 248 20.46 -11.68 33.00
CA PRO A 248 21.35 -11.06 33.96
C PRO A 248 22.84 -11.27 33.60
N ILE A 249 23.68 -10.25 33.84
CA ILE A 249 25.13 -10.34 33.61
C ILE A 249 25.84 -11.46 34.45
N GLU A 250 25.13 -12.02 35.45
CA GLU A 250 25.59 -13.16 36.24
C GLU A 250 25.81 -14.42 35.39
N ASN A 251 25.09 -14.55 34.25
CA ASN A 251 25.16 -15.67 33.33
C ASN A 251 26.35 -15.62 32.35
N LEU A 252 27.10 -14.49 32.32
CA LEU A 252 28.24 -14.31 31.43
C LEU A 252 29.56 -14.94 31.99
N ASP A 253 29.55 -15.52 33.19
CA ASP A 253 30.71 -16.13 33.86
C ASP A 253 31.94 -15.20 33.92
N LEU A 254 31.71 -13.89 34.10
CA LEU A 254 32.73 -12.86 34.18
C LEU A 254 33.56 -12.98 35.48
N SER A 255 34.81 -12.52 35.44
CA SER A 255 35.58 -12.43 36.67
C SER A 255 34.93 -11.49 37.71
N VAL A 256 35.13 -11.79 38.98
CA VAL A 256 34.56 -11.02 40.10
C VAL A 256 34.87 -9.52 40.00
N ARG A 257 35.98 -9.17 39.38
CA ARG A 257 36.41 -7.79 39.16
C ARG A 257 35.55 -7.07 38.11
N VAL A 258 35.37 -7.69 36.93
CA VAL A 258 34.57 -7.17 35.81
C VAL A 258 33.11 -7.07 36.20
N PHE A 259 32.56 -8.13 36.77
CA PHE A 259 31.19 -8.18 37.30
C PHE A 259 30.88 -7.04 38.30
N ASN A 260 31.79 -6.86 39.30
CA ASN A 260 31.60 -5.80 40.30
C ASN A 260 31.71 -4.40 39.71
N SER A 261 32.49 -4.20 38.64
CA SER A 261 32.63 -2.90 37.99
C SER A 261 31.37 -2.54 37.22
N LEU A 262 30.78 -3.48 36.48
CA LEU A 262 29.51 -3.31 35.77
C LEU A 262 28.33 -3.09 36.75
N LYS A 263 28.23 -3.91 37.80
CA LYS A 263 27.18 -3.77 38.81
C LYS A 263 27.24 -2.42 39.57
N ARG A 264 28.42 -1.86 39.80
CA ARG A 264 28.58 -0.53 40.41
C ARG A 264 28.23 0.61 39.47
N ALA A 265 28.35 0.39 38.17
CA ALA A 265 27.91 1.32 37.13
C ALA A 265 26.40 1.27 36.91
N GLY A 266 25.72 0.32 37.55
CA GLY A 266 24.24 0.15 37.42
C GLY A 266 23.82 -0.79 36.30
N ILE A 267 24.75 -1.48 35.66
CA ILE A 267 24.52 -2.42 34.55
C ILE A 267 24.22 -3.78 35.15
N ILE A 268 23.05 -4.34 34.87
CA ILE A 268 22.54 -5.57 35.49
C ILE A 268 22.21 -6.61 34.44
N THR A 269 21.87 -6.21 33.19
CA THR A 269 21.47 -7.10 32.12
C THR A 269 22.45 -7.10 30.95
N VAL A 270 22.39 -8.16 30.14
CA VAL A 270 23.17 -8.28 28.89
C VAL A 270 22.78 -7.20 27.90
N GLY A 271 21.49 -6.85 27.81
CA GLY A 271 21.00 -5.78 26.94
C GLY A 271 21.62 -4.40 27.25
N GLU A 272 21.78 -4.06 28.56
CA GLU A 272 22.43 -2.82 28.98
C GLU A 272 23.94 -2.78 28.60
N VAL A 273 24.58 -3.95 28.52
CA VAL A 273 25.96 -4.08 28.03
C VAL A 273 26.02 -3.85 26.53
N LEU A 274 25.13 -4.46 25.75
CA LEU A 274 25.04 -4.28 24.30
C LEU A 274 24.78 -2.82 23.92
N GLU A 275 23.85 -2.15 24.58
CA GLU A 275 23.60 -0.71 24.35
C GLU A 275 24.82 0.18 24.64
N LEU A 276 25.69 -0.23 25.54
CA LEU A 276 26.91 0.52 25.83
C LEU A 276 28.01 0.25 24.81
N LEU A 277 28.07 -0.99 24.28
CA LEU A 277 28.98 -1.34 23.17
C LEU A 277 28.61 -0.61 21.89
N GLU A 278 27.30 -0.49 21.57
CA GLU A 278 26.83 0.30 20.43
C GLU A 278 27.16 1.80 20.52
N LYS A 279 27.26 2.34 21.74
CA LYS A 279 27.68 3.74 21.98
C LYS A 279 29.18 3.96 21.83
N GLY A 280 29.95 2.91 21.62
CA GLY A 280 31.37 2.88 21.43
C GLY A 280 32.14 2.37 22.66
N GLU A 281 33.30 1.77 22.42
CA GLU A 281 34.19 1.21 23.45
C GLU A 281 34.60 2.22 24.54
N ASP A 282 34.70 3.50 24.16
CA ASP A 282 34.97 4.59 25.09
C ASP A 282 33.92 4.75 26.18
N ALA A 283 32.67 4.40 25.90
CA ALA A 283 31.57 4.49 26.87
C ALA A 283 31.76 3.48 28.00
N ILE A 284 32.18 2.26 27.69
CA ILE A 284 32.47 1.21 28.69
C ILE A 284 33.80 1.48 29.42
N MET A 285 34.82 1.97 28.74
CA MET A 285 36.09 2.32 29.36
C MET A 285 35.97 3.51 30.33
N SER A 286 34.92 4.32 30.22
CA SER A 286 34.63 5.39 31.19
C SER A 286 34.22 4.88 32.58
N ILE A 287 33.86 3.59 32.69
CA ILE A 287 33.45 2.96 33.95
C ILE A 287 34.68 2.86 34.90
N ARG A 288 34.49 3.31 36.13
CA ARG A 288 35.56 3.33 37.14
C ARG A 288 36.10 1.93 37.41
N ASN A 289 37.43 1.74 37.24
CA ASN A 289 38.20 0.51 37.38
C ASN A 289 37.93 -0.55 36.27
N PHE A 290 37.37 -0.12 35.13
CA PHE A 290 37.26 -0.90 33.91
C PHE A 290 38.41 -0.49 32.97
N GLY A 291 39.19 -1.42 32.44
CA GLY A 291 40.31 -1.14 31.55
C GLY A 291 40.36 -2.17 30.41
N GLU A 292 41.27 -1.98 29.43
CA GLU A 292 41.40 -2.80 28.23
C GLU A 292 41.25 -4.30 28.48
N LYS A 293 41.99 -4.86 29.47
CA LYS A 293 41.85 -6.30 29.81
C LYS A 293 40.49 -6.75 30.32
N SER A 294 39.72 -5.81 30.87
CA SER A 294 38.33 -6.10 31.32
C SER A 294 37.36 -5.99 30.17
N MET A 295 37.68 -5.21 29.17
CA MET A 295 36.97 -5.11 27.90
C MET A 295 37.17 -6.38 27.08
N ASP A 296 38.43 -6.81 26.90
CA ASP A 296 38.76 -8.05 26.18
C ASP A 296 38.03 -9.26 26.79
N GLU A 297 38.02 -9.39 28.13
CA GLU A 297 37.30 -10.45 28.85
C GLU A 297 35.77 -10.37 28.64
N LEU A 298 35.21 -9.15 28.59
CA LEU A 298 33.77 -8.96 28.38
C LEU A 298 33.38 -9.36 26.97
N VAL A 299 34.10 -8.86 25.96
CA VAL A 299 33.85 -9.17 24.54
C VAL A 299 34.02 -10.67 24.28
N GLU A 300 35.12 -11.29 24.79
CA GLU A 300 35.37 -12.74 24.67
C GLU A 300 34.18 -13.56 25.23
N LYS A 301 33.68 -13.17 26.41
CA LYS A 301 32.56 -13.88 27.05
C LYS A 301 31.20 -13.62 26.37
N MET A 302 31.01 -12.46 25.82
CA MET A 302 29.79 -12.13 25.02
C MET A 302 29.79 -12.93 23.73
N THR A 303 30.94 -13.03 23.03
CA THR A 303 31.08 -13.85 21.80
C THR A 303 30.96 -15.34 22.09
N GLU A 304 31.61 -15.85 23.19
CA GLU A 304 31.52 -17.27 23.58
C GLU A 304 30.10 -17.72 23.87
N LYS A 305 29.26 -16.79 24.33
CA LYS A 305 27.81 -17.04 24.61
C LYS A 305 26.88 -16.73 23.40
N GLY A 306 27.42 -16.25 22.28
CA GLY A 306 26.68 -15.92 21.07
C GLY A 306 25.84 -14.64 21.17
N TYR A 307 26.26 -13.67 22.00
CA TYR A 307 25.61 -12.36 22.13
C TYR A 307 26.27 -11.27 21.30
N LEU A 308 27.45 -11.53 20.72
CA LEU A 308 28.16 -10.69 19.75
C LEU A 308 28.65 -11.57 18.61
N GLU A 309 28.44 -11.10 17.38
CA GLU A 309 29.00 -11.69 16.18
C GLU A 309 30.49 -11.35 16.08
N THR A 310 31.31 -12.23 15.52
CA THR A 310 32.72 -11.99 15.32
C THR A 310 32.97 -11.27 14.02
N ASP A 311 33.90 -10.30 13.97
CA ASP A 311 34.33 -9.61 12.75
C ASP A 311 34.82 -10.55 11.61
N GLU A 312 34.92 -11.86 11.87
CA GLU A 312 35.25 -12.87 10.86
C GLU A 312 34.00 -13.34 10.06
N GLU A 313 32.79 -13.19 10.60
CA GLU A 313 31.54 -13.53 9.88
C GLU A 313 31.08 -12.38 8.95
N GLU A 314 31.32 -11.11 9.33
CA GLU A 314 31.10 -9.96 8.44
C GLU A 314 32.00 -9.99 7.17
N ALA A 315 33.19 -10.59 7.25
CA ALA A 315 34.12 -10.71 6.12
C ALA A 315 33.73 -11.83 5.13
N GLU A 316 33.01 -12.86 5.57
CA GLU A 316 32.51 -13.93 4.68
C GLU A 316 31.23 -13.50 3.95
N ASP A 317 30.33 -12.70 4.56
CA ASP A 317 29.13 -12.18 3.91
C ASP A 317 29.47 -11.09 2.88
N ASP A 318 30.46 -10.21 3.14
CA ASP A 318 30.95 -9.22 2.16
C ASP A 318 31.69 -9.87 0.96
N GLU A 319 32.31 -11.05 1.12
CA GLU A 319 32.91 -11.80 0.01
C GLU A 319 31.85 -12.54 -0.82
N GLU A 320 30.76 -13.04 -0.24
CA GLU A 320 29.66 -13.66 -1.00
C GLU A 320 28.84 -12.62 -1.79
N GLU A 321 28.58 -11.40 -1.25
CA GLU A 321 27.93 -10.33 -2.03
C GLU A 321 28.81 -9.83 -3.19
N ALA A 322 30.13 -9.76 -3.01
CA ALA A 322 31.07 -9.35 -4.05
C ALA A 322 31.26 -10.41 -5.18
N GLU A 323 31.05 -11.69 -4.90
CA GLU A 323 31.06 -12.74 -5.94
C GLU A 323 29.76 -12.75 -6.76
N VAL A 324 28.61 -12.41 -6.18
CA VAL A 324 27.32 -12.33 -6.87
C VAL A 324 27.27 -11.13 -7.83
N GLU A 325 27.81 -9.96 -7.46
CA GLU A 325 27.88 -8.79 -8.36
C GLU A 325 28.85 -9.02 -9.55
N ASN A 326 29.91 -9.82 -9.38
CA ASN A 326 30.84 -10.10 -10.48
C ASN A 326 30.34 -11.13 -11.49
N ASP A 327 29.40 -11.99 -11.13
CA ASP A 327 28.79 -12.95 -12.06
C ASP A 327 27.67 -12.32 -12.92
N GLU A 328 27.00 -11.25 -12.45
CA GLU A 328 26.01 -10.52 -13.26
C GLU A 328 26.66 -9.59 -14.31
N GLU A 329 27.87 -9.04 -14.08
CA GLU A 329 28.57 -8.21 -15.10
C GLU A 329 29.24 -9.01 -16.22
N THR A 330 29.41 -10.33 -16.07
CA THR A 330 30.06 -11.16 -17.11
C THR A 330 29.08 -11.79 -18.11
N ASP A 331 27.78 -11.78 -17.87
CA ASP A 331 26.79 -12.38 -18.79
C ASP A 331 26.23 -11.36 -19.81
N ASP A 332 26.39 -10.04 -19.57
CA ASP A 332 25.91 -8.98 -20.47
C ASP A 332 26.91 -8.61 -21.60
N SER A 333 28.08 -9.26 -21.68
CA SER A 333 29.11 -8.98 -22.69
C SER A 333 29.25 -10.07 -23.80
N ALA A 334 28.36 -11.07 -23.83
CA ALA A 334 28.43 -12.20 -24.76
C ALA A 334 27.36 -12.22 -25.89
N GLU A 335 26.50 -11.18 -26.00
CA GLU A 335 25.47 -11.09 -27.05
C GLU A 335 25.69 -9.96 -28.08
N GLU A 336 26.91 -9.41 -28.23
CA GLU A 336 27.25 -8.55 -29.38
C GLU A 336 28.48 -9.13 -30.13
N GLU A 337 28.27 -10.17 -30.95
CA GLU A 337 29.05 -10.45 -32.19
C GLU A 337 28.17 -11.20 -33.22
#